data_e039676581046eccda83e935e15e1dd6
#
_entry.id   e039676581046eccda83e935e15e1dd6
#
_cell.length_a   1.000
_cell.length_b   1.000
_cell.length_c   1.000
_cell.angle_alpha   90.00
_cell.angle_beta   90.00
_cell.angle_gamma   90.00
#
_symmetry.space_group_name_H-M   'P 1'
#
loop_
_entity.id
_entity.type
_entity.pdbx_description
1 polymer ?
#
loop_
_entity_poly.entity_id
_entity_poly.type
_entity_poly.pdbx_seq_one_letter_code
_entity_poly.pdbx_strand_id
1 'polypeptide(L)'
;MKHVLRRLRHELFATPGDGLLSVALLTVIALALGGFLRWAFRQADWAVIQANSTLFAVGRYPVDQQWRLWLLTTLMVGAAGLSWGLLRAHPRSDREGVLWPRNDRLAAAVLAALALWLPFALRLHPGVQVRWWALTGLLLGLRWLAGRHGRELPTKVLRLVPLIWPSIYLIGMVLISGGLGLAQVPPSEWGGLLLTLLAASFAILLCFPLGVLLALGRRSELPLLRWASVIYIEFIRGAPLITLLFLGQNILGFLLPGGLAPERIWRAAWV
;
A
#
# COMPACT_ATOMS: atom_id res chain seq x y z
N MET A 1 -14.37 5.14 -28.93
CA MET A 1 -14.76 6.49 -28.52
C MET A 1 -16.21 6.82 -28.88
N LYS A 2 -16.65 6.69 -30.13
CA LYS A 2 -18.05 7.01 -30.55
C LYS A 2 -19.14 6.20 -29.81
N HIS A 3 -18.91 4.93 -29.48
CA HIS A 3 -19.87 4.09 -28.71
C HIS A 3 -20.03 4.53 -27.27
N VAL A 4 -18.93 4.94 -26.58
CA VAL A 4 -18.97 5.42 -25.20
C VAL A 4 -19.72 6.75 -25.12
N LEU A 5 -19.46 7.67 -26.03
CA LEU A 5 -20.18 8.96 -26.14
C LEU A 5 -21.68 8.80 -26.39
N ARG A 6 -22.07 7.82 -27.26
CA ARG A 6 -23.46 7.53 -27.51
C ARG A 6 -24.18 6.95 -26.28
N ARG A 7 -23.50 6.08 -25.56
CA ARG A 7 -24.02 5.48 -24.32
C ARG A 7 -24.18 6.52 -23.21
N LEU A 8 -23.16 7.35 -22.97
CA LEU A 8 -23.22 8.46 -22.03
C LEU A 8 -24.36 9.44 -22.37
N ARG A 9 -24.53 9.78 -23.64
CA ARG A 9 -25.64 10.66 -24.06
C ARG A 9 -27.01 10.04 -23.79
N HIS A 10 -27.16 8.74 -23.98
CA HIS A 10 -28.43 8.04 -23.75
C HIS A 10 -28.73 7.84 -22.26
N GLU A 11 -27.71 7.65 -21.43
CA GLU A 11 -27.86 7.44 -19.99
C GLU A 11 -28.03 8.79 -19.22
N LEU A 12 -27.32 9.85 -19.64
CA LEU A 12 -27.37 11.16 -18.96
C LEU A 12 -28.48 12.10 -19.43
N PHE A 13 -29.04 11.87 -20.63
CA PHE A 13 -30.01 12.75 -21.28
C PHE A 13 -31.20 11.97 -21.86
N ALA A 14 -31.64 10.91 -21.16
CA ALA A 14 -32.74 10.05 -21.60
C ALA A 14 -34.08 10.79 -21.56
N THR A 15 -34.32 11.56 -20.52
CA THR A 15 -35.54 12.40 -20.37
C THR A 15 -35.16 13.86 -20.18
N PRO A 16 -36.07 14.83 -20.39
CA PRO A 16 -35.80 16.24 -20.09
C PRO A 16 -35.39 16.49 -18.63
N GLY A 17 -35.97 15.73 -17.70
CA GLY A 17 -35.60 15.78 -16.27
C GLY A 17 -34.17 15.28 -16.01
N ASP A 18 -33.79 14.16 -16.61
CA ASP A 18 -32.42 13.62 -16.49
C ASP A 18 -31.40 14.58 -17.11
N GLY A 19 -31.77 15.23 -18.22
CA GLY A 19 -30.95 16.23 -18.86
C GLY A 19 -30.68 17.45 -17.97
N LEU A 20 -31.74 17.97 -17.34
CA LEU A 20 -31.63 19.10 -16.41
C LEU A 20 -30.76 18.75 -15.20
N LEU A 21 -31.02 17.58 -14.61
CA LEU A 21 -30.26 17.07 -13.45
C LEU A 21 -28.80 16.82 -13.80
N SER A 22 -28.53 16.24 -14.96
CA SER A 22 -27.17 16.00 -15.44
C SER A 22 -26.41 17.30 -15.67
N VAL A 23 -27.03 18.31 -16.29
CA VAL A 23 -26.42 19.63 -16.51
C VAL A 23 -26.15 20.33 -15.17
N ALA A 24 -27.12 20.32 -14.24
CA ALA A 24 -26.94 20.90 -12.93
C ALA A 24 -25.80 20.24 -12.17
N LEU A 25 -25.74 18.90 -12.15
CA LEU A 25 -24.69 18.15 -11.47
C LEU A 25 -23.31 18.39 -12.11
N LEU A 26 -23.20 18.35 -13.43
CA LEU A 26 -21.96 18.64 -14.14
C LEU A 26 -21.48 20.07 -13.88
N THR A 27 -22.39 21.03 -13.80
CA THR A 27 -22.06 22.43 -13.47
C THR A 27 -21.50 22.52 -12.05
N VAL A 28 -22.16 21.90 -11.06
CA VAL A 28 -21.66 21.85 -9.68
C VAL A 28 -20.28 21.19 -9.61
N ILE A 29 -20.10 20.07 -10.27
CA ILE A 29 -18.80 19.39 -10.33
C ILE A 29 -17.73 20.26 -10.98
N ALA A 30 -18.05 20.93 -12.09
CA ALA A 30 -17.12 21.81 -12.79
C ALA A 30 -16.72 23.02 -11.94
N LEU A 31 -17.67 23.63 -11.24
CA LEU A 31 -17.42 24.74 -10.32
C LEU A 31 -16.58 24.29 -9.11
N ALA A 32 -16.93 23.16 -8.50
CA ALA A 32 -16.18 22.61 -7.37
C ALA A 32 -14.74 22.23 -7.78
N LEU A 33 -14.58 21.57 -8.93
CA LEU A 33 -13.26 21.20 -9.46
C LEU A 33 -12.46 22.44 -9.85
N GLY A 34 -13.09 23.43 -10.50
CA GLY A 34 -12.44 24.71 -10.82
C GLY A 34 -12.01 25.49 -9.60
N GLY A 35 -12.85 25.50 -8.55
CA GLY A 35 -12.52 26.09 -7.25
C GLY A 35 -11.34 25.35 -6.58
N PHE A 36 -11.39 24.03 -6.54
CA PHE A 36 -10.32 23.20 -5.99
C PHE A 36 -8.99 23.40 -6.74
N LEU A 37 -9.01 23.38 -8.07
CA LEU A 37 -7.80 23.59 -8.87
C LEU A 37 -7.23 24.99 -8.68
N ARG A 38 -8.09 26.02 -8.61
CA ARG A 38 -7.66 27.38 -8.32
C ARG A 38 -6.99 27.48 -6.96
N TRP A 39 -7.62 26.90 -5.94
CA TRP A 39 -7.04 26.84 -4.60
C TRP A 39 -5.71 26.07 -4.62
N ALA A 40 -5.66 24.85 -5.19
CA ALA A 40 -4.48 23.99 -5.18
C ALA A 40 -3.27 24.61 -5.90
N PHE A 41 -3.49 25.31 -7.03
CA PHE A 41 -2.38 25.87 -7.83
C PHE A 41 -2.04 27.32 -7.53
N ARG A 42 -2.92 28.08 -6.87
CA ARG A 42 -2.71 29.52 -6.65
C ARG A 42 -2.75 29.96 -5.19
N GLN A 43 -3.44 29.24 -4.32
CA GLN A 43 -3.67 29.69 -2.94
C GLN A 43 -3.05 28.75 -1.90
N ALA A 44 -2.91 27.44 -2.21
CA ALA A 44 -2.35 26.49 -1.28
C ALA A 44 -0.85 26.74 -1.07
N ASP A 45 -0.45 26.82 0.18
CA ASP A 45 0.96 26.89 0.56
C ASP A 45 1.54 25.47 0.69
N TRP A 46 2.15 25.01 -0.36
CA TRP A 46 2.80 23.69 -0.42
C TRP A 46 4.15 23.65 0.32
N ALA A 47 4.69 24.80 0.76
CA ALA A 47 5.94 24.85 1.52
C ALA A 47 5.83 24.10 2.84
N VAL A 48 4.62 24.06 3.44
CA VAL A 48 4.34 23.29 4.66
C VAL A 48 4.64 21.80 4.45
N ILE A 49 4.27 21.24 3.30
CA ILE A 49 4.53 19.82 2.99
C ILE A 49 6.02 19.59 2.82
N GLN A 50 6.73 20.50 2.15
CA GLN A 50 8.18 20.39 1.96
C GLN A 50 8.92 20.45 3.29
N ALA A 51 8.58 21.45 4.15
CA ALA A 51 9.19 21.62 5.47
C ALA A 51 8.99 20.40 6.38
N ASN A 52 7.84 19.73 6.26
CA ASN A 52 7.46 18.59 7.11
C ASN A 52 7.54 17.24 6.39
N SER A 53 8.20 17.16 5.24
CA SER A 53 8.25 15.94 4.41
C SER A 53 8.75 14.70 5.17
N THR A 54 9.76 14.85 6.02
CA THR A 54 10.28 13.78 6.89
C THR A 54 9.23 13.35 7.92
N LEU A 55 8.51 14.30 8.52
CA LEU A 55 7.47 14.01 9.50
C LEU A 55 6.32 13.22 8.86
N PHE A 56 5.90 13.60 7.65
CA PHE A 56 4.89 12.87 6.89
C PHE A 56 5.36 11.47 6.45
N ALA A 57 6.64 11.31 6.14
CA ALA A 57 7.18 10.03 5.70
C ALA A 57 7.39 9.05 6.86
N VAL A 58 8.04 9.48 7.93
CA VAL A 58 8.55 8.58 8.98
C VAL A 58 8.21 9.01 10.41
N GLY A 59 7.48 10.10 10.59
CA GLY A 59 7.14 10.63 11.90
C GLY A 59 8.35 11.19 12.62
N ARG A 60 8.50 10.83 13.90
CA ARG A 60 9.62 11.26 14.75
C ARG A 60 10.78 10.26 14.76
N TYR A 61 10.85 9.37 13.78
CA TYR A 61 11.91 8.36 13.68
C TYR A 61 13.30 9.02 13.71
N PRO A 62 14.23 8.54 14.57
CA PRO A 62 15.55 9.16 14.76
C PRO A 62 16.32 9.32 13.45
N VAL A 63 16.88 10.52 13.22
CA VAL A 63 17.54 10.86 11.96
C VAL A 63 18.76 9.99 11.70
N ASP A 64 19.54 9.68 12.76
CA ASP A 64 20.71 8.82 12.71
C ASP A 64 20.38 7.36 12.37
N GLN A 65 19.12 6.94 12.56
CA GLN A 65 18.65 5.59 12.28
C GLN A 65 17.86 5.49 10.95
N GLN A 66 17.60 6.59 10.25
CA GLN A 66 16.84 6.59 8.99
C GLN A 66 17.49 5.77 7.86
N TRP A 67 18.78 5.49 7.94
CA TRP A 67 19.46 4.62 6.98
C TRP A 67 18.83 3.21 6.92
N ARG A 68 18.27 2.72 8.02
CA ARG A 68 17.56 1.43 8.10
C ARG A 68 16.30 1.42 7.25
N LEU A 69 15.57 2.54 7.24
CA LEU A 69 14.35 2.70 6.43
C LEU A 69 14.71 2.75 4.93
N TRP A 70 15.83 3.39 4.60
CA TRP A 70 16.34 3.37 3.23
C TRP A 70 16.78 1.96 2.80
N LEU A 71 17.43 1.21 3.69
CA LEU A 71 17.79 -0.19 3.44
C LEU A 71 16.55 -1.04 3.23
N LEU A 72 15.54 -0.93 4.10
CA LEU A 72 14.27 -1.64 3.95
C LEU A 72 13.57 -1.29 2.63
N THR A 73 13.50 0.00 2.29
CA THR A 73 12.92 0.45 1.02
C THR A 73 13.67 -0.14 -0.17
N THR A 74 15.00 -0.20 -0.10
CA THR A 74 15.84 -0.82 -1.14
C THR A 74 15.55 -2.31 -1.30
N LEU A 75 15.40 -3.05 -0.18
CA LEU A 75 15.03 -4.47 -0.19
C LEU A 75 13.63 -4.68 -0.78
N MET A 76 12.65 -3.86 -0.39
CA MET A 76 11.28 -3.94 -0.92
C MET A 76 11.22 -3.65 -2.42
N VAL A 77 11.90 -2.59 -2.86
CA VAL A 77 11.97 -2.21 -4.27
C VAL A 77 12.70 -3.27 -5.09
N GLY A 78 13.79 -3.81 -4.55
CA GLY A 78 14.52 -4.91 -5.17
C GLY A 78 13.68 -6.18 -5.32
N ALA A 79 12.97 -6.56 -4.27
CA ALA A 79 12.03 -7.69 -4.30
C ALA A 79 10.88 -7.48 -5.29
N ALA A 80 10.35 -6.26 -5.36
CA ALA A 80 9.30 -5.93 -6.32
C ALA A 80 9.80 -6.08 -7.76
N GLY A 81 11.00 -5.56 -8.08
CA GLY A 81 11.61 -5.71 -9.39
C GLY A 81 11.88 -7.17 -9.76
N LEU A 82 12.46 -7.95 -8.83
CA LEU A 82 12.70 -9.39 -9.01
C LEU A 82 11.39 -10.16 -9.20
N SER A 83 10.41 -9.96 -8.31
CA SER A 83 9.11 -10.64 -8.39
C SER A 83 8.40 -10.32 -9.71
N TRP A 84 8.39 -9.04 -10.11
CA TRP A 84 7.80 -8.62 -11.38
C TRP A 84 8.48 -9.31 -12.58
N GLY A 85 9.82 -9.35 -12.59
CA GLY A 85 10.59 -9.99 -13.67
C GLY A 85 10.36 -11.50 -13.73
N LEU A 86 10.47 -12.19 -12.60
CA LEU A 86 10.32 -13.64 -12.50
C LEU A 86 8.92 -14.13 -12.83
N LEU A 87 7.87 -13.45 -12.34
CA LEU A 87 6.48 -13.79 -12.64
C LEU A 87 6.14 -13.65 -14.12
N ARG A 88 6.82 -12.74 -14.83
CA ARG A 88 6.65 -12.56 -16.28
C ARG A 88 7.48 -13.52 -17.11
N ALA A 89 8.58 -14.04 -16.57
CA ALA A 89 9.43 -15.02 -17.25
C ALA A 89 8.82 -16.43 -17.27
N HIS A 90 7.77 -16.71 -16.49
CA HIS A 90 7.17 -18.03 -16.34
C HIS A 90 6.54 -18.54 -17.65
N PRO A 91 6.73 -19.84 -18.03
CA PRO A 91 6.26 -20.42 -19.30
C PRO A 91 4.73 -20.51 -19.48
N ARG A 92 3.93 -20.22 -18.45
CA ARG A 92 2.45 -20.14 -18.54
C ARG A 92 1.90 -18.89 -19.26
N SER A 93 2.75 -17.95 -19.62
CA SER A 93 2.33 -16.81 -20.42
C SER A 93 2.39 -17.21 -21.88
N ASP A 94 1.24 -17.35 -22.56
CA ASP A 94 1.09 -17.65 -24.01
C ASP A 94 1.75 -16.61 -24.94
N ARG A 95 2.58 -15.72 -24.40
CA ARG A 95 3.28 -14.68 -25.15
C ARG A 95 4.76 -15.03 -25.23
N GLU A 96 5.07 -15.95 -26.13
CA GLU A 96 6.43 -16.34 -26.47
C GLU A 96 7.29 -15.11 -26.86
N GLY A 97 8.43 -14.97 -26.23
CA GLY A 97 9.55 -14.19 -26.73
C GLY A 97 9.69 -12.73 -26.30
N VAL A 98 8.69 -12.07 -25.74
CA VAL A 98 8.76 -10.65 -25.43
C VAL A 98 9.16 -10.39 -23.98
N LEU A 99 10.42 -9.98 -23.73
CA LEU A 99 10.91 -9.58 -22.40
C LEU A 99 10.11 -8.42 -21.80
N TRP A 100 9.62 -7.53 -22.64
CA TRP A 100 8.86 -6.36 -22.29
C TRP A 100 7.56 -6.28 -23.11
N PRO A 101 6.45 -6.90 -22.68
CA PRO A 101 5.15 -6.71 -23.30
C PRO A 101 4.72 -5.24 -23.25
N ARG A 102 3.84 -4.83 -24.15
CA ARG A 102 3.41 -3.42 -24.29
C ARG A 102 2.99 -2.79 -22.96
N ASN A 103 2.23 -3.52 -22.16
CA ASN A 103 1.75 -3.02 -20.86
C ASN A 103 2.90 -2.81 -19.87
N ASP A 104 3.90 -3.70 -19.84
CA ASP A 104 5.06 -3.56 -18.98
C ASP A 104 5.95 -2.41 -19.42
N ARG A 105 6.09 -2.19 -20.74
CA ARG A 105 6.81 -1.01 -21.29
C ARG A 105 6.12 0.28 -20.90
N LEU A 106 4.79 0.33 -21.00
CA LEU A 106 4.02 1.48 -20.57
C LEU A 106 4.16 1.72 -19.07
N ALA A 107 4.03 0.68 -18.24
CA ALA A 107 4.22 0.78 -16.80
C ALA A 107 5.63 1.27 -16.44
N ALA A 108 6.67 0.72 -17.07
CA ALA A 108 8.04 1.16 -16.86
C ALA A 108 8.28 2.60 -17.32
N ALA A 109 7.71 3.01 -18.45
CA ALA A 109 7.81 4.37 -18.95
C ALA A 109 7.10 5.37 -18.02
N VAL A 110 5.91 5.03 -17.52
CA VAL A 110 5.19 5.84 -16.54
C VAL A 110 5.97 5.94 -15.23
N LEU A 111 6.50 4.84 -14.72
CA LEU A 111 7.33 4.84 -13.50
C LEU A 111 8.59 5.68 -13.69
N ALA A 112 9.28 5.55 -14.83
CA ALA A 112 10.45 6.35 -15.14
C ALA A 112 10.12 7.85 -15.27
N ALA A 113 9.03 8.18 -15.96
CA ALA A 113 8.55 9.56 -16.09
C ALA A 113 8.20 10.17 -14.73
N LEU A 114 7.47 9.43 -13.87
CA LEU A 114 7.14 9.86 -12.51
C LEU A 114 8.41 9.99 -11.66
N ALA A 115 9.36 9.07 -11.78
CA ALA A 115 10.61 9.11 -11.05
C ALA A 115 11.47 10.32 -11.43
N LEU A 116 11.41 10.76 -12.69
CA LEU A 116 12.10 11.97 -13.14
C LEU A 116 11.35 13.23 -12.72
N TRP A 117 10.04 13.26 -12.89
CA TRP A 117 9.24 14.47 -12.69
C TRP A 117 8.94 14.76 -11.21
N LEU A 118 8.56 13.73 -10.42
CA LEU A 118 8.05 13.92 -9.06
C LEU A 118 9.06 14.56 -8.09
N PRO A 119 10.36 14.18 -8.09
CA PRO A 119 11.35 14.82 -7.22
C PRO A 119 11.54 16.31 -7.50
N PHE A 120 11.42 16.73 -8.76
CA PHE A 120 11.48 18.14 -9.14
C PHE A 120 10.17 18.87 -8.78
N ALA A 121 9.02 18.27 -9.06
CA ALA A 121 7.72 18.84 -8.74
C ALA A 121 7.56 19.09 -7.22
N LEU A 122 8.03 18.13 -6.41
CA LEU A 122 8.03 18.22 -4.95
C LEU A 122 9.24 18.98 -4.39
N ARG A 123 10.16 19.46 -5.23
CA ARG A 123 11.38 20.17 -4.83
C ARG A 123 12.16 19.43 -3.73
N LEU A 124 12.28 18.12 -3.84
CA LEU A 124 12.97 17.31 -2.85
C LEU A 124 14.45 17.68 -2.75
N HIS A 125 15.04 17.48 -1.57
CA HIS A 125 16.47 17.68 -1.38
C HIS A 125 17.30 16.82 -2.35
N PRO A 126 18.41 17.31 -2.93
CA PRO A 126 19.18 16.58 -3.95
C PRO A 126 19.57 15.16 -3.53
N GLY A 127 19.95 14.94 -2.27
CA GLY A 127 20.27 13.61 -1.75
C GLY A 127 19.09 12.64 -1.80
N VAL A 128 17.86 13.12 -1.64
CA VAL A 128 16.63 12.30 -1.75
C VAL A 128 16.32 12.03 -3.22
N GLN A 129 16.52 13.02 -4.10
CA GLN A 129 16.35 12.83 -5.55
C GLN A 129 17.24 11.72 -6.10
N VAL A 130 18.54 11.73 -5.74
CA VAL A 130 19.50 10.70 -6.18
C VAL A 130 19.08 9.31 -5.70
N ARG A 131 18.66 9.18 -4.43
CA ARG A 131 18.16 7.91 -3.87
C ARG A 131 16.90 7.44 -4.58
N TRP A 132 16.00 8.35 -4.90
CA TRP A 132 14.77 8.04 -5.65
C TRP A 132 15.08 7.49 -7.04
N TRP A 133 16.01 8.11 -7.77
CA TRP A 133 16.44 7.61 -9.07
C TRP A 133 17.19 6.29 -8.99
N ALA A 134 18.03 6.11 -7.97
CA ALA A 134 18.72 4.84 -7.73
C ALA A 134 17.73 3.71 -7.45
N LEU A 135 16.69 3.94 -6.64
CA LEU A 135 15.64 2.96 -6.37
C LEU A 135 14.84 2.61 -7.63
N THR A 136 14.50 3.60 -8.46
CA THR A 136 13.80 3.35 -9.73
C THR A 136 14.69 2.56 -10.70
N GLY A 137 15.96 2.92 -10.79
CA GLY A 137 16.95 2.18 -11.58
C GLY A 137 17.11 0.73 -11.09
N LEU A 138 17.14 0.53 -9.77
CA LEU A 138 17.19 -0.80 -9.14
C LEU A 138 15.95 -1.62 -9.50
N LEU A 139 14.75 -1.04 -9.37
CA LEU A 139 13.49 -1.71 -9.72
C LEU A 139 13.50 -2.21 -11.16
N LEU A 140 13.79 -1.30 -12.10
CA LEU A 140 13.74 -1.60 -13.53
C LEU A 140 14.90 -2.51 -13.95
N GLY A 141 16.10 -2.33 -13.37
CA GLY A 141 17.26 -3.17 -13.61
C GLY A 141 17.03 -4.62 -13.13
N LEU A 142 16.55 -4.80 -11.90
CA LEU A 142 16.24 -6.14 -11.39
C LEU A 142 15.06 -6.79 -12.13
N ARG A 143 14.05 -6.01 -12.52
CA ARG A 143 12.98 -6.51 -13.39
C ARG A 143 13.54 -7.02 -14.73
N TRP A 144 14.46 -6.28 -15.36
CA TRP A 144 15.07 -6.69 -16.61
C TRP A 144 15.92 -7.95 -16.43
N LEU A 145 16.79 -7.96 -15.40
CA LEU A 145 17.67 -9.08 -15.08
C LEU A 145 16.88 -10.36 -14.80
N ALA A 146 15.86 -10.24 -13.93
CA ALA A 146 14.98 -11.36 -13.58
C ALA A 146 14.15 -11.85 -14.77
N GLY A 147 13.71 -10.95 -15.66
CA GLY A 147 13.02 -11.31 -16.89
C GLY A 147 13.90 -12.04 -17.90
N ARG A 148 15.19 -11.69 -17.95
CA ARG A 148 16.16 -12.32 -18.86
C ARG A 148 16.57 -13.72 -18.40
N HIS A 149 16.94 -13.88 -17.11
CA HIS A 149 17.46 -15.13 -16.56
C HIS A 149 16.36 -16.00 -15.95
N GLY A 150 15.18 -15.45 -15.69
CA GLY A 150 14.09 -16.18 -15.03
C GLY A 150 13.55 -17.37 -15.82
N ARG A 151 13.79 -17.43 -17.13
CA ARG A 151 13.42 -18.57 -17.99
C ARG A 151 14.30 -19.80 -17.76
N GLU A 152 15.54 -19.58 -17.33
CA GLU A 152 16.53 -20.64 -17.06
C GLU A 152 16.36 -21.21 -15.65
N LEU A 153 15.60 -20.53 -14.79
CA LEU A 153 15.42 -20.93 -13.40
C LEU A 153 14.46 -22.13 -13.27
N PRO A 154 14.82 -23.12 -12.44
CA PRO A 154 13.93 -24.23 -12.16
C PRO A 154 12.62 -23.75 -11.51
N THR A 155 11.51 -24.40 -11.83
CA THR A 155 10.18 -24.09 -11.29
C THR A 155 10.12 -24.13 -9.76
N LYS A 156 11.00 -24.93 -9.12
CA LYS A 156 11.15 -24.99 -7.66
C LYS A 156 11.58 -23.63 -7.07
N VAL A 157 12.49 -22.93 -7.72
CA VAL A 157 12.96 -21.57 -7.28
C VAL A 157 11.86 -20.54 -7.45
N LEU A 158 11.09 -20.62 -8.52
CA LEU A 158 9.97 -19.71 -8.75
C LEU A 158 8.86 -19.85 -7.71
N ARG A 159 8.66 -21.05 -7.15
CA ARG A 159 7.71 -21.28 -6.03
C ARG A 159 8.13 -20.59 -4.72
N LEU A 160 9.42 -20.26 -4.57
CA LEU A 160 9.93 -19.58 -3.38
C LEU A 160 9.79 -18.05 -3.46
N VAL A 161 9.52 -17.48 -4.65
CA VAL A 161 9.36 -16.04 -4.85
C VAL A 161 8.34 -15.40 -3.89
N PRO A 162 7.16 -15.99 -3.64
CA PRO A 162 6.21 -15.42 -2.66
C PRO A 162 6.77 -15.33 -1.24
N LEU A 163 7.73 -16.19 -0.86
CA LEU A 163 8.34 -16.18 0.48
C LEU A 163 9.29 -14.99 0.70
N ILE A 164 9.71 -14.33 -0.37
CA ILE A 164 10.55 -13.10 -0.29
C ILE A 164 9.81 -12.03 0.53
N TRP A 165 8.50 -11.88 0.33
CA TRP A 165 7.70 -10.83 0.97
C TRP A 165 7.56 -11.00 2.49
N PRO A 166 7.15 -12.18 3.01
CA PRO A 166 7.17 -12.41 4.46
C PRO A 166 8.56 -12.27 5.07
N SER A 167 9.62 -12.71 4.36
CA SER A 167 11.00 -12.56 4.85
C SER A 167 11.40 -11.10 4.97
N ILE A 168 11.10 -10.27 3.96
CA ILE A 168 11.35 -8.83 3.99
C ILE A 168 10.54 -8.16 5.11
N TYR A 169 9.30 -8.61 5.34
CA TYR A 169 8.48 -8.09 6.43
C TYR A 169 9.13 -8.35 7.79
N LEU A 170 9.59 -9.58 8.04
CA LEU A 170 10.29 -9.93 9.28
C LEU A 170 11.61 -9.15 9.46
N ILE A 171 12.42 -9.07 8.39
CA ILE A 171 13.64 -8.26 8.38
C ILE A 171 13.30 -6.79 8.63
N GLY A 172 12.24 -6.29 8.02
CA GLY A 172 11.75 -4.93 8.18
C GLY A 172 11.36 -4.61 9.61
N MET A 173 10.66 -5.52 10.29
CA MET A 173 10.31 -5.37 11.70
C MET A 173 11.55 -5.23 12.59
N VAL A 174 12.57 -6.06 12.36
CA VAL A 174 13.85 -5.96 13.08
C VAL A 174 14.60 -4.67 12.76
N LEU A 175 14.63 -4.26 11.51
CA LEU A 175 15.28 -3.01 11.08
C LEU A 175 14.61 -1.79 11.71
N ILE A 176 13.28 -1.75 11.75
CA ILE A 176 12.51 -0.58 12.23
C ILE A 176 12.54 -0.51 13.75
N SER A 177 12.26 -1.62 14.45
CA SER A 177 12.23 -1.66 15.92
C SER A 177 13.63 -1.65 16.54
N GLY A 178 14.63 -2.12 15.81
CA GLY A 178 15.95 -2.41 16.38
C GLY A 178 16.01 -3.81 17.00
N GLY A 179 17.14 -4.15 17.56
CA GLY A 179 17.46 -5.48 18.08
C GLY A 179 18.62 -6.10 17.31
N LEU A 180 19.10 -7.26 17.75
CA LEU A 180 20.26 -7.94 17.16
C LEU A 180 21.51 -7.03 17.05
N GLY A 181 21.75 -6.19 18.07
CA GLY A 181 22.86 -5.22 18.09
C GLY A 181 22.53 -3.83 17.49
N LEU A 182 21.32 -3.63 16.98
CA LEU A 182 20.85 -2.32 16.52
C LEU A 182 20.21 -1.55 17.68
N ALA A 183 20.40 -0.24 17.74
CA ALA A 183 19.74 0.62 18.73
C ALA A 183 18.21 0.47 18.64
N GLN A 184 17.54 0.31 19.76
CA GLN A 184 16.09 0.17 19.80
C GLN A 184 15.42 1.51 19.54
N VAL A 185 14.40 1.50 18.70
CA VAL A 185 13.53 2.64 18.41
C VAL A 185 12.12 2.28 18.85
N PRO A 186 11.62 2.94 19.92
CA PRO A 186 10.32 2.61 20.47
C PRO A 186 9.20 2.93 19.47
N PRO A 187 8.10 2.17 19.46
CA PRO A 187 6.98 2.40 18.55
C PRO A 187 6.36 3.80 18.67
N SER A 188 6.50 4.47 19.80
CA SER A 188 6.05 5.85 20.01
C SER A 188 6.73 6.89 19.10
N GLU A 189 7.88 6.56 18.54
CA GLU A 189 8.62 7.40 17.59
C GLU A 189 8.30 7.07 16.12
N TRP A 190 7.60 5.94 15.88
CA TRP A 190 7.15 5.60 14.56
C TRP A 190 5.94 6.47 14.18
N GLY A 191 5.90 6.92 12.93
CA GLY A 191 4.81 7.80 12.50
C GLY A 191 4.72 7.91 10.98
N GLY A 192 3.83 8.80 10.55
CA GLY A 192 3.64 9.11 9.14
C GLY A 192 3.29 7.89 8.29
N LEU A 193 3.75 7.90 7.05
CA LEU A 193 3.54 6.84 6.08
C LEU A 193 4.14 5.49 6.52
N LEU A 194 5.29 5.52 7.22
CA LEU A 194 5.93 4.33 7.76
C LEU A 194 4.97 3.55 8.66
N LEU A 195 4.38 4.21 9.65
CA LEU A 195 3.45 3.56 10.57
C LEU A 195 2.19 3.08 9.87
N THR A 196 1.66 3.88 8.95
CA THR A 196 0.47 3.51 8.14
C THR A 196 0.72 2.25 7.32
N LEU A 197 1.86 2.16 6.64
CA LEU A 197 2.21 0.98 5.84
C LEU A 197 2.49 -0.25 6.71
N LEU A 198 3.12 -0.08 7.87
CA LEU A 198 3.35 -1.18 8.83
C LEU A 198 2.03 -1.72 9.36
N ALA A 199 1.15 -0.83 9.87
CA ALA A 199 -0.14 -1.22 10.40
C ALA A 199 -1.02 -1.89 9.32
N ALA A 200 -1.07 -1.33 8.12
CA ALA A 200 -1.81 -1.92 7.01
C ALA A 200 -1.26 -3.30 6.61
N SER A 201 0.07 -3.44 6.52
CA SER A 201 0.70 -4.72 6.18
C SER A 201 0.40 -5.78 7.24
N PHE A 202 0.51 -5.42 8.51
CA PHE A 202 0.19 -6.30 9.63
C PHE A 202 -1.28 -6.72 9.62
N ALA A 203 -2.19 -5.76 9.46
CA ALA A 203 -3.62 -6.02 9.37
C ALA A 203 -3.95 -6.98 8.22
N ILE A 204 -3.42 -6.74 7.02
CA ILE A 204 -3.66 -7.60 5.85
C ILE A 204 -3.13 -9.02 6.08
N LEU A 205 -1.92 -9.15 6.64
CA LEU A 205 -1.32 -10.45 6.94
C LEU A 205 -2.12 -11.27 7.95
N LEU A 206 -2.77 -10.62 8.93
CA LEU A 206 -3.62 -11.28 9.92
C LEU A 206 -5.05 -11.50 9.40
N CYS A 207 -5.64 -10.49 8.79
CA CYS A 207 -7.04 -10.58 8.32
C CYS A 207 -7.24 -11.65 7.26
N PHE A 208 -6.26 -11.86 6.38
CA PHE A 208 -6.40 -12.85 5.30
C PHE A 208 -6.55 -14.29 5.83
N PRO A 209 -5.59 -14.83 6.64
CA PRO A 209 -5.73 -16.20 7.16
C PRO A 209 -6.93 -16.34 8.10
N LEU A 210 -7.20 -15.35 8.97
CA LEU A 210 -8.36 -15.36 9.86
C LEU A 210 -9.66 -15.34 9.06
N GLY A 211 -9.74 -14.51 8.02
CA GLY A 211 -10.92 -14.47 7.14
C GLY A 211 -11.16 -15.80 6.42
N VAL A 212 -10.10 -16.48 5.96
CA VAL A 212 -10.20 -17.83 5.36
C VAL A 212 -10.70 -18.84 6.39
N LEU A 213 -10.14 -18.84 7.61
CA LEU A 213 -10.58 -19.73 8.69
C LEU A 213 -12.05 -19.52 9.05
N LEU A 214 -12.49 -18.27 9.18
CA LEU A 214 -13.89 -17.93 9.44
C LEU A 214 -14.82 -18.34 8.29
N ALA A 215 -14.40 -18.17 7.04
CA ALA A 215 -15.16 -18.59 5.88
C ALA A 215 -15.32 -20.13 5.80
N LEU A 216 -14.26 -20.87 6.15
CA LEU A 216 -14.32 -22.32 6.27
C LEU A 216 -15.17 -22.77 7.45
N GLY A 217 -15.02 -22.10 8.62
CA GLY A 217 -15.82 -22.36 9.80
C GLY A 217 -17.32 -22.18 9.57
N ARG A 218 -17.72 -21.12 8.81
CA ARG A 218 -19.12 -20.90 8.41
C ARG A 218 -19.70 -22.05 7.56
N ARG A 219 -18.88 -22.77 6.82
CA ARG A 219 -19.28 -23.91 5.99
C ARG A 219 -19.09 -25.26 6.68
N SER A 220 -18.60 -25.27 7.91
CA SER A 220 -18.34 -26.51 8.67
C SER A 220 -19.64 -27.22 9.01
N GLU A 221 -19.58 -28.57 8.99
CA GLU A 221 -20.65 -29.44 9.46
C GLU A 221 -20.78 -29.45 10.99
N LEU A 222 -19.70 -29.05 11.70
CA LEU A 222 -19.66 -28.94 13.14
C LEU A 222 -20.50 -27.70 13.59
N PRO A 223 -21.62 -27.90 14.31
CA PRO A 223 -22.54 -26.81 14.68
C PRO A 223 -21.85 -25.69 15.45
N LEU A 224 -20.98 -26.06 16.41
CA LEU A 224 -20.27 -25.10 17.25
C LEU A 224 -19.36 -24.16 16.43
N LEU A 225 -18.56 -24.72 15.51
CA LEU A 225 -17.66 -23.92 14.65
C LEU A 225 -18.47 -23.01 13.71
N ARG A 226 -19.53 -23.55 13.13
CA ARG A 226 -20.40 -22.75 12.24
C ARG A 226 -21.04 -21.59 12.98
N TRP A 227 -21.65 -21.84 14.14
CA TRP A 227 -22.30 -20.80 14.95
C TRP A 227 -21.29 -19.74 15.41
N ALA A 228 -20.14 -20.14 15.96
CA ALA A 228 -19.11 -19.23 16.40
C ALA A 228 -18.62 -18.33 15.25
N SER A 229 -18.36 -18.91 14.07
CA SER A 229 -17.94 -18.16 12.90
C SER A 229 -18.99 -17.17 12.39
N VAL A 230 -20.27 -17.59 12.35
CA VAL A 230 -21.38 -16.74 11.93
C VAL A 230 -21.58 -15.58 12.91
N ILE A 231 -21.62 -15.84 14.21
CA ILE A 231 -21.79 -14.81 15.24
C ILE A 231 -20.66 -13.78 15.15
N TYR A 232 -19.40 -14.24 15.05
CA TYR A 232 -18.26 -13.33 14.91
C TYR A 232 -18.36 -12.46 13.65
N ILE A 233 -18.63 -13.07 12.50
CA ILE A 233 -18.74 -12.35 11.22
C ILE A 233 -19.85 -11.31 11.28
N GLU A 234 -21.05 -11.68 11.77
CA GLU A 234 -22.19 -10.75 11.82
C GLU A 234 -21.98 -9.64 12.87
N PHE A 235 -21.33 -9.96 13.99
CA PHE A 235 -20.97 -8.96 15.00
C PHE A 235 -20.01 -7.91 14.44
N ILE A 236 -18.89 -8.34 13.83
CA ILE A 236 -17.90 -7.41 13.27
C ILE A 236 -18.47 -6.61 12.10
N ARG A 237 -19.29 -7.22 11.25
CA ARG A 237 -19.97 -6.51 10.13
C ARG A 237 -21.03 -5.52 10.60
N GLY A 238 -21.70 -5.81 11.70
CA GLY A 238 -22.74 -4.95 12.25
C GLY A 238 -22.21 -3.79 13.09
N ALA A 239 -21.01 -3.92 13.64
CA ALA A 239 -20.42 -2.88 14.49
C ALA A 239 -19.76 -1.77 13.65
N PRO A 240 -19.99 -0.48 13.96
CA PRO A 240 -19.27 0.63 13.34
C PRO A 240 -17.77 0.51 13.63
N LEU A 241 -16.94 0.67 12.60
CA LEU A 241 -15.47 0.57 12.72
C LEU A 241 -14.91 1.47 13.81
N ILE A 242 -15.45 2.69 13.93
CA ILE A 242 -14.98 3.66 14.93
C ILE A 242 -15.24 3.17 16.36
N THR A 243 -16.36 2.46 16.59
CA THR A 243 -16.67 1.87 17.88
C THR A 243 -15.72 0.73 18.23
N LEU A 244 -15.38 -0.13 17.25
CA LEU A 244 -14.40 -1.20 17.43
C LEU A 244 -13.02 -0.64 17.73
N LEU A 245 -12.58 0.39 17.00
CA LEU A 245 -11.31 1.08 17.26
C LEU A 245 -11.27 1.69 18.66
N PHE A 246 -12.34 2.36 19.09
CA PHE A 246 -12.43 2.94 20.44
C PHE A 246 -12.40 1.85 21.51
N LEU A 247 -13.13 0.76 21.32
CA LEU A 247 -13.13 -0.40 22.20
C LEU A 247 -11.72 -0.97 22.35
N GLY A 248 -11.04 -1.26 21.23
CA GLY A 248 -9.70 -1.82 21.23
C GLY A 248 -8.66 -0.88 21.84
N GLN A 249 -8.72 0.41 21.53
CA GLN A 249 -7.75 1.39 22.05
C GLN A 249 -7.90 1.67 23.55
N ASN A 250 -9.14 1.80 24.04
CA ASN A 250 -9.40 2.25 25.38
C ASN A 250 -9.76 1.09 26.31
N ILE A 251 -10.75 0.27 25.96
CA ILE A 251 -11.26 -0.77 26.87
C ILE A 251 -10.26 -1.90 27.02
N LEU A 252 -9.60 -2.34 25.95
CA LEU A 252 -8.56 -3.37 26.05
C LEU A 252 -7.40 -2.93 26.97
N GLY A 253 -7.05 -1.64 26.96
CA GLY A 253 -6.05 -1.07 27.84
C GLY A 253 -6.45 -1.08 29.32
N PHE A 254 -7.76 -1.04 29.65
CA PHE A 254 -8.26 -1.11 31.02
C PHE A 254 -8.47 -2.54 31.50
N LEU A 255 -8.84 -3.46 30.63
CA LEU A 255 -9.11 -4.86 30.97
C LEU A 255 -7.86 -5.68 31.21
N LEU A 256 -6.74 -5.31 30.56
CA LEU A 256 -5.49 -6.04 30.70
C LEU A 256 -4.71 -5.53 31.92
N PRO A 257 -4.13 -6.42 32.76
CA PRO A 257 -3.24 -6.01 33.85
C PRO A 257 -2.07 -5.16 33.35
N GLY A 258 -1.67 -4.16 34.18
CA GLY A 258 -0.61 -3.23 33.81
C GLY A 258 0.71 -3.91 33.57
N GLY A 259 1.19 -4.21 32.53
CA GLY A 259 2.37 -4.97 32.11
C GLY A 259 2.09 -5.93 30.95
N LEU A 260 0.81 -6.33 30.76
CA LEU A 260 0.36 -7.13 29.61
C LEU A 260 -0.34 -6.28 28.54
N ALA A 261 -0.65 -5.00 28.85
CA ALA A 261 -1.31 -4.11 27.91
C ALA A 261 -0.32 -3.71 26.80
N PRO A 262 -0.52 -4.12 25.54
CA PRO A 262 0.36 -3.72 24.44
C PRO A 262 0.32 -2.19 24.27
N GLU A 263 1.38 -1.62 23.73
CA GLU A 263 1.43 -0.20 23.38
C GLU A 263 0.29 0.20 22.42
N ARG A 264 -0.08 1.48 22.42
CA ARG A 264 -1.21 2.01 21.64
C ARG A 264 -1.19 1.60 20.17
N ILE A 265 -0.01 1.57 19.57
CA ILE A 265 0.17 1.21 18.16
C ILE A 265 -0.20 -0.25 17.91
N TRP A 266 0.25 -1.15 18.77
CA TRP A 266 -0.08 -2.56 18.68
C TRP A 266 -1.57 -2.82 18.94
N ARG A 267 -2.18 -2.09 19.89
CA ARG A 267 -3.64 -2.17 20.10
C ARG A 267 -4.44 -1.76 18.87
N ALA A 268 -4.00 -0.69 18.17
CA ALA A 268 -4.64 -0.26 16.94
C ALA A 268 -4.46 -1.26 15.79
N ALA A 269 -3.34 -1.97 15.75
CA ALA A 269 -3.07 -2.95 14.70
C ALA A 269 -3.82 -4.28 14.89
N TRP A 270 -4.25 -4.60 16.13
CA TRP A 270 -5.03 -5.80 16.47
C TRP A 270 -6.53 -5.64 16.23
N VAL A 271 -7.05 -4.44 16.22
CA VAL A 271 -8.46 -4.10 15.97
C VAL A 271 -8.76 -3.90 14.50
#